data_14387365eec162e7cd86ac6e4d721ce0
#
_entry.id   14387365eec162e7cd86ac6e4d721ce0
#
_cell.length_a   1.000
_cell.length_b   1.000
_cell.length_c   1.000
_cell.angle_alpha   90.00
_cell.angle_beta   90.00
_cell.angle_gamma   90.00
#
_symmetry.space_group_name_H-M   'P 1'
#
loop_
_entity.id
_entity.type
_entity.pdbx_description
1 polymer ?
#
loop_
_entity_poly.entity_id
_entity_poly.type
_entity_poly.pdbx_seq_one_letter_code
_entity_poly.pdbx_strand_id
1 'polypeptide(L)'
;VKQFQKNKPSFKSLSGDAFENLCFKHVFQIKKTLGIQGIINRDYSWVSPDSTAQVDMVIDRDDNVINLLEAKYYQTEYEMTQQYAENLEKRKHVFIKATKTKKNVFTTMVSIHGAKTNEYYLSTVSNQLVEVDLFG
;
A
#
# COMPACT_ATOMS: atom_id res chain seq x y z
N VAL A 1 -18.60 10.52 -6.77
CA VAL A 1 -18.37 10.23 -5.34
C VAL A 1 -19.66 9.79 -4.68
N LYS A 2 -20.72 10.52 -4.92
CA LYS A 2 -22.00 10.17 -4.33
C LYS A 2 -22.44 8.76 -4.77
N GLN A 3 -22.29 8.48 -6.05
CA GLN A 3 -22.64 7.17 -6.58
C GLN A 3 -21.72 6.09 -6.00
N PHE A 4 -20.45 6.41 -5.84
CA PHE A 4 -19.51 5.49 -5.26
C PHE A 4 -19.88 5.21 -3.79
N GLN A 5 -20.21 6.26 -3.03
CA GLN A 5 -20.61 6.10 -1.64
C GLN A 5 -21.90 5.29 -1.52
N LYS A 6 -22.84 5.51 -2.43
CA LYS A 6 -24.07 4.75 -2.45
C LYS A 6 -23.82 3.27 -2.63
N ASN A 7 -22.76 2.94 -3.37
CA ASN A 7 -22.38 1.56 -3.64
C ASN A 7 -21.37 1.02 -2.64
N LYS A 8 -21.18 1.73 -1.53
CA LYS A 8 -20.23 1.31 -0.52
C LYS A 8 -20.43 -0.12 -0.03
N PRO A 9 -21.68 -0.61 0.16
CA PRO A 9 -21.88 -2.01 0.52
C PRO A 9 -21.25 -2.99 -0.47
N SER A 10 -21.03 -2.57 -1.73
CA SER A 10 -20.39 -3.43 -2.71
C SER A 10 -18.93 -3.72 -2.38
N PHE A 11 -18.29 -2.92 -1.53
CA PHE A 11 -16.95 -3.23 -1.05
C PHE A 11 -16.91 -4.59 -0.36
N LYS A 12 -18.01 -4.97 0.28
CA LYS A 12 -18.08 -6.25 1.00
C LYS A 12 -18.02 -7.44 0.06
N SER A 13 -18.38 -7.23 -1.21
CA SER A 13 -18.37 -8.29 -2.21
C SER A 13 -17.19 -8.18 -3.18
N LEU A 14 -16.35 -7.15 -3.03
CA LEU A 14 -15.17 -7.03 -3.86
C LEU A 14 -14.15 -8.10 -3.51
N SER A 15 -13.51 -8.66 -4.53
CA SER A 15 -12.34 -9.51 -4.31
C SER A 15 -11.15 -8.63 -3.89
N GLY A 16 -10.11 -9.28 -3.34
CA GLY A 16 -8.89 -8.57 -3.03
C GLY A 16 -8.29 -7.88 -4.25
N ASP A 17 -8.33 -8.55 -5.41
CA ASP A 17 -7.80 -7.99 -6.64
C ASP A 17 -8.59 -6.77 -7.10
N ALA A 18 -9.92 -6.82 -6.97
CA ALA A 18 -10.75 -5.69 -7.36
C ALA A 18 -10.50 -4.48 -6.47
N PHE A 19 -10.33 -4.71 -5.17
CA PHE A 19 -10.02 -3.63 -4.23
C PHE A 19 -8.66 -3.01 -4.55
N GLU A 20 -7.67 -3.84 -4.83
CA GLU A 20 -6.33 -3.42 -5.19
C GLU A 20 -6.37 -2.55 -6.44
N ASN A 21 -7.07 -3.01 -7.49
CA ASN A 21 -7.21 -2.24 -8.71
C ASN A 21 -7.90 -0.90 -8.47
N LEU A 22 -8.90 -0.89 -7.59
CA LEU A 22 -9.61 0.33 -7.25
C LEU A 22 -8.69 1.33 -6.57
N CYS A 23 -7.87 0.85 -5.63
CA CYS A 23 -6.89 1.69 -4.95
C CYS A 23 -5.90 2.30 -5.93
N PHE A 24 -5.41 1.50 -6.86
CA PHE A 24 -4.37 1.96 -7.79
C PHE A 24 -4.92 2.91 -8.85
N LYS A 25 -6.21 2.87 -9.13
CA LYS A 25 -6.84 3.90 -9.97
C LYS A 25 -6.87 5.25 -9.28
N HIS A 26 -6.74 5.26 -7.95
CA HIS A 26 -6.79 6.48 -7.16
C HIS A 26 -5.41 6.84 -6.62
N VAL A 27 -4.35 6.53 -7.38
CA VAL A 27 -2.97 6.80 -6.94
C VAL A 27 -2.76 8.29 -6.66
N PHE A 28 -3.46 9.18 -7.38
CA PHE A 28 -3.36 10.61 -7.14
C PHE A 28 -3.80 10.96 -5.71
N GLN A 29 -4.88 10.37 -5.25
CA GLN A 29 -5.37 10.58 -3.88
C GLN A 29 -4.41 10.00 -2.86
N ILE A 30 -3.79 8.87 -3.17
CA ILE A 30 -2.77 8.28 -2.31
C ILE A 30 -1.61 9.26 -2.15
N LYS A 31 -1.13 9.81 -3.25
CA LYS A 31 -0.02 10.78 -3.23
C LYS A 31 -0.41 12.04 -2.46
N LYS A 32 -1.64 12.50 -2.63
CA LYS A 32 -2.15 13.66 -1.91
C LYS A 32 -2.16 13.42 -0.41
N THR A 33 -2.66 12.27 0.02
CA THR A 33 -2.73 11.92 1.45
C THR A 33 -1.35 11.78 2.05
N LEU A 34 -0.39 11.26 1.27
CA LEU A 34 1.00 11.17 1.70
C LEU A 34 1.70 12.53 1.72
N GLY A 35 1.08 13.56 1.16
CA GLY A 35 1.65 14.90 1.16
C GLY A 35 2.80 15.09 0.19
N ILE A 36 2.82 14.33 -0.91
CA ILE A 36 3.94 14.35 -1.84
C ILE A 36 3.62 14.96 -3.19
N GLN A 37 2.53 15.71 -3.30
CA GLN A 37 2.13 16.32 -4.56
C GLN A 37 3.16 17.30 -5.12
N GLY A 38 3.94 17.94 -4.25
CA GLY A 38 4.99 18.87 -4.66
C GLY A 38 6.34 18.19 -4.88
N ILE A 39 6.42 16.87 -4.78
CA ILE A 39 7.66 16.12 -4.90
C ILE A 39 7.61 15.31 -6.19
N ILE A 40 8.65 15.43 -7.01
CA ILE A 40 8.74 14.63 -8.23
C ILE A 40 8.79 13.15 -7.84
N ASN A 41 7.97 12.35 -8.50
CA ASN A 41 7.87 10.93 -8.19
C ASN A 41 7.41 10.14 -9.40
N ARG A 42 7.62 8.84 -9.36
CA ARG A 42 7.18 7.89 -10.39
C ARG A 42 6.49 6.74 -9.70
N ASP A 43 5.38 6.28 -10.28
CA ASP A 43 4.68 5.11 -9.75
C ASP A 43 4.70 4.00 -10.78
N TYR A 44 4.96 2.78 -10.31
CA TYR A 44 5.05 1.62 -11.19
C TYR A 44 4.83 0.34 -10.40
N SER A 45 4.51 -0.74 -11.11
CA SER A 45 4.50 -2.08 -10.53
C SER A 45 5.87 -2.72 -10.68
N TRP A 46 6.21 -3.64 -9.78
CA TRP A 46 7.54 -4.23 -9.78
C TRP A 46 7.45 -5.73 -9.50
N VAL A 47 8.26 -6.50 -10.24
CA VAL A 47 8.42 -7.92 -10.03
C VAL A 47 9.92 -8.21 -9.97
N SER A 48 10.34 -9.03 -9.02
CA SER A 48 11.76 -9.39 -8.90
C SER A 48 12.22 -10.18 -10.12
N PRO A 49 13.53 -10.13 -10.45
CA PRO A 49 14.05 -10.88 -11.61
C PRO A 49 13.75 -12.38 -11.57
N ASP A 50 13.71 -12.97 -10.37
CA ASP A 50 13.41 -14.39 -10.20
C ASP A 50 11.92 -14.65 -9.97
N SER A 51 11.10 -13.63 -10.07
CA SER A 51 9.64 -13.70 -9.91
C SER A 51 9.17 -14.18 -8.54
N THR A 52 10.04 -14.12 -7.53
CA THR A 52 9.67 -14.56 -6.17
C THR A 52 9.01 -13.46 -5.34
N ALA A 53 9.13 -12.21 -5.76
CA ALA A 53 8.53 -11.08 -5.06
C ALA A 53 7.88 -10.13 -6.04
N GLN A 54 6.76 -9.54 -5.62
CA GLN A 54 6.01 -8.60 -6.44
C GLN A 54 5.48 -7.48 -5.56
N VAL A 55 5.55 -6.24 -6.07
CA VAL A 55 4.94 -5.08 -5.43
C VAL A 55 4.01 -4.46 -6.48
N ASP A 56 2.73 -4.40 -6.15
CA ASP A 56 1.74 -3.94 -7.12
C ASP A 56 1.85 -2.44 -7.41
N MET A 57 2.27 -1.65 -6.42
CA MET A 57 2.48 -0.22 -6.62
C MET A 57 3.70 0.23 -5.82
N VAL A 58 4.67 0.78 -6.53
CA VAL A 58 5.85 1.41 -5.94
C VAL A 58 5.76 2.91 -6.26
N ILE A 59 5.96 3.75 -5.26
CA ILE A 59 6.07 5.19 -5.48
C ILE A 59 7.51 5.58 -5.19
N ASP A 60 8.26 5.90 -6.23
CA ASP A 60 9.67 6.28 -6.14
C ASP A 60 9.76 7.81 -6.14
N ARG A 61 10.16 8.37 -5.02
CA ARG A 61 10.14 9.80 -4.77
C ARG A 61 11.55 10.38 -4.86
N ASP A 62 11.62 11.65 -5.27
CA ASP A 62 12.91 12.34 -5.35
C ASP A 62 13.38 12.94 -4.02
N ASP A 63 12.63 12.70 -2.93
CA ASP A 63 13.02 13.13 -1.58
C ASP A 63 13.66 12.00 -0.77
N ASN A 64 14.33 11.07 -1.45
CA ASN A 64 15.08 9.97 -0.83
C ASN A 64 14.18 8.92 -0.17
N VAL A 65 12.96 8.75 -0.66
CA VAL A 65 11.99 7.81 -0.11
C VAL A 65 11.34 7.00 -1.22
N ILE A 66 11.10 5.72 -0.94
CA ILE A 66 10.28 4.85 -1.79
C ILE A 66 9.18 4.26 -0.92
N ASN A 67 7.94 4.38 -1.38
CA ASN A 67 6.81 3.73 -0.71
C ASN A 67 6.42 2.48 -1.48
N LEU A 68 6.40 1.34 -0.78
CA LEU A 68 5.86 0.09 -1.30
C LEU A 68 4.43 -0.03 -0.78
N LEU A 69 3.46 -0.01 -1.67
CA LEU A 69 2.06 -0.01 -1.28
C LEU A 69 1.54 -1.44 -1.16
N GLU A 70 0.82 -1.67 -0.08
CA GLU A 70 0.16 -2.93 0.19
C GLU A 70 -1.33 -2.65 0.39
N ALA A 71 -2.14 -3.08 -0.56
CA ALA A 71 -3.59 -2.91 -0.46
C ALA A 71 -4.18 -4.16 0.21
N LYS A 72 -4.97 -3.94 1.25
CA LYS A 72 -5.54 -5.04 2.03
C LYS A 72 -7.03 -4.83 2.22
N TYR A 73 -7.82 -5.76 1.72
CA TYR A 73 -9.27 -5.69 1.85
C TYR A 73 -9.74 -6.61 2.97
N TYR A 74 -10.38 -6.01 3.98
CA TYR A 74 -11.04 -6.73 5.05
C TYR A 74 -12.34 -6.02 5.37
N GLN A 75 -13.33 -6.77 5.83
CA GLN A 75 -14.62 -6.20 6.21
C GLN A 75 -14.59 -5.53 7.57
N THR A 76 -13.53 -5.78 8.33
CA THR A 76 -13.33 -5.18 9.64
C THR A 76 -11.89 -4.69 9.72
N GLU A 77 -11.51 -4.09 10.84
CA GLU A 77 -10.14 -3.68 11.07
C GLU A 77 -9.21 -4.89 10.94
N TYR A 78 -8.15 -4.74 10.14
CA TYR A 78 -7.21 -5.82 9.89
C TYR A 78 -6.25 -5.99 11.06
N GLU A 79 -6.02 -7.24 11.46
CA GLU A 79 -5.05 -7.56 12.48
C GLU A 79 -3.89 -8.31 11.83
N MET A 80 -2.71 -7.67 11.79
CA MET A 80 -1.55 -8.24 11.14
C MET A 80 -0.99 -9.40 11.95
N THR A 81 -0.73 -10.51 11.27
CA THR A 81 -0.10 -11.68 11.88
C THR A 81 1.41 -11.55 11.76
N GLN A 82 2.14 -12.32 12.58
CA GLN A 82 3.59 -12.38 12.50
C GLN A 82 4.03 -12.85 11.11
N GLN A 83 3.40 -13.87 10.58
CA GLN A 83 3.75 -14.43 9.27
C GLN A 83 3.61 -13.39 8.17
N TYR A 84 2.53 -12.63 8.19
CA TYR A 84 2.29 -11.61 7.18
C TYR A 84 3.34 -10.49 7.28
N ALA A 85 3.66 -10.08 8.50
CA ALA A 85 4.69 -9.07 8.72
C ALA A 85 6.04 -9.54 8.19
N GLU A 86 6.39 -10.79 8.44
CA GLU A 86 7.65 -11.37 7.94
C GLU A 86 7.67 -11.40 6.43
N ASN A 87 6.53 -11.72 5.80
CA ASN A 87 6.45 -11.73 4.35
C ASN A 87 6.65 -10.33 3.77
N LEU A 88 6.08 -9.30 4.39
CA LEU A 88 6.26 -7.93 3.94
C LEU A 88 7.71 -7.47 4.08
N GLU A 89 8.35 -7.82 5.20
CA GLU A 89 9.76 -7.46 5.40
C GLU A 89 10.66 -8.19 4.42
N LYS A 90 10.39 -9.46 4.16
CA LYS A 90 11.16 -10.22 3.18
C LYS A 90 11.03 -9.61 1.79
N ARG A 91 9.81 -9.23 1.40
CA ARG A 91 9.56 -8.59 0.11
C ARG A 91 10.34 -7.28 -0.01
N LYS A 92 10.34 -6.47 1.06
CA LYS A 92 11.07 -5.22 1.09
C LYS A 92 12.57 -5.46 0.89
N HIS A 93 13.12 -6.46 1.57
CA HIS A 93 14.54 -6.78 1.44
C HIS A 93 14.89 -7.24 0.03
N VAL A 94 14.02 -8.05 -0.59
CA VAL A 94 14.23 -8.48 -1.97
C VAL A 94 14.22 -7.27 -2.91
N PHE A 95 13.29 -6.33 -2.69
CA PHE A 95 13.21 -5.12 -3.49
C PHE A 95 14.50 -4.29 -3.37
N ILE A 96 14.95 -4.06 -2.14
CA ILE A 96 16.15 -3.26 -1.90
C ILE A 96 17.37 -3.91 -2.57
N LYS A 97 17.51 -5.21 -2.41
CA LYS A 97 18.65 -5.94 -2.97
C LYS A 97 18.62 -5.93 -4.50
N ALA A 98 17.46 -6.15 -5.10
CA ALA A 98 17.34 -6.23 -6.55
C ALA A 98 17.52 -4.87 -7.22
N THR A 99 16.99 -3.81 -6.64
CA THR A 99 17.08 -2.47 -7.22
C THR A 99 18.35 -1.74 -6.83
N LYS A 100 19.03 -2.22 -5.78
CA LYS A 100 20.23 -1.59 -5.23
C LYS A 100 19.98 -0.14 -4.82
N THR A 101 18.72 0.17 -4.47
CA THR A 101 18.37 1.53 -4.09
C THR A 101 19.07 1.93 -2.79
N LYS A 102 19.42 3.21 -2.71
CA LYS A 102 19.97 3.81 -1.48
C LYS A 102 18.93 4.64 -0.75
N LYS A 103 17.72 4.71 -1.32
CA LYS A 103 16.64 5.46 -0.71
C LYS A 103 16.05 4.69 0.47
N ASN A 104 15.37 5.42 1.36
CA ASN A 104 14.63 4.80 2.46
C ASN A 104 13.37 4.16 1.90
N VAL A 105 13.17 2.89 2.19
CA VAL A 105 12.03 2.13 1.67
C VAL A 105 11.04 1.87 2.81
N PHE A 106 9.81 2.31 2.62
CA PHE A 106 8.76 2.17 3.62
C PHE A 106 7.58 1.38 3.05
N THR A 107 6.99 0.55 3.90
CA THR A 107 5.74 -0.14 3.55
C THR A 107 4.57 0.76 3.94
N THR A 108 3.67 1.01 2.99
CA THR A 108 2.48 1.83 3.20
C THR A 108 1.26 0.97 2.95
N MET A 109 0.42 0.82 3.96
CA MET A 109 -0.76 -0.03 3.86
C MET A 109 -2.00 0.80 3.51
N VAL A 110 -2.79 0.28 2.59
CA VAL A 110 -4.07 0.88 2.18
C VAL A 110 -5.16 -0.13 2.48
N SER A 111 -6.17 0.27 3.25
CA SER A 111 -7.27 -0.64 3.60
C SER A 111 -8.55 0.17 3.82
N ILE A 112 -9.69 -0.54 3.90
CA ILE A 112 -10.97 0.13 4.12
C ILE A 112 -11.12 0.56 5.57
N HIS A 113 -10.83 -0.33 6.50
CA HIS A 113 -11.10 -0.11 7.92
C HIS A 113 -9.84 0.10 8.76
N GLY A 114 -8.69 0.22 8.11
CA GLY A 114 -7.44 0.36 8.83
C GLY A 114 -6.93 -0.97 9.38
N ALA A 115 -5.82 -0.89 10.08
CA ALA A 115 -5.18 -2.04 10.71
C ALA A 115 -4.91 -1.73 12.18
N LYS A 116 -5.01 -2.76 13.02
CA LYS A 116 -4.66 -2.61 14.43
C LYS A 116 -3.16 -2.31 14.56
N THR A 117 -2.83 -1.44 15.50
CA THR A 117 -1.42 -1.05 15.72
C THR A 117 -0.78 -2.01 16.70
N ASN A 118 -0.75 -3.31 16.36
CA ASN A 118 -0.06 -4.30 17.16
C ASN A 118 1.45 -4.25 16.88
N GLU A 119 2.22 -5.09 17.57
CA GLU A 119 3.69 -5.06 17.42
C GLU A 119 4.13 -5.39 16.00
N TYR A 120 3.44 -6.27 15.31
CA TYR A 120 3.80 -6.67 13.96
C TYR A 120 3.56 -5.52 12.97
N TYR A 121 2.46 -4.82 13.14
CA TYR A 121 2.16 -3.64 12.35
C TYR A 121 3.21 -2.55 12.58
N LEU A 122 3.49 -2.24 13.85
CA LEU A 122 4.40 -1.14 14.18
C LEU A 122 5.82 -1.38 13.68
N SER A 123 6.25 -2.63 13.62
CA SER A 123 7.60 -2.95 13.14
C SER A 123 7.71 -2.98 11.63
N THR A 124 6.60 -3.03 10.90
CA THR A 124 6.59 -3.29 9.46
C THR A 124 6.04 -2.14 8.65
N VAL A 125 4.96 -1.51 9.11
CA VAL A 125 4.22 -0.50 8.34
C VAL A 125 4.57 0.89 8.84
N SER A 126 4.97 1.77 7.91
CA SER A 126 5.33 3.15 8.25
C SER A 126 4.14 4.10 8.12
N ASN A 127 3.21 3.81 7.19
CA ASN A 127 2.04 4.65 6.94
C ASN A 127 0.84 3.77 6.67
N GLN A 128 -0.35 4.25 7.03
CA GLN A 128 -1.56 3.60 6.54
C GLN A 128 -2.57 4.62 6.04
N LEU A 129 -3.31 4.23 5.03
CA LEU A 129 -4.38 5.02 4.43
C LEU A 129 -5.66 4.20 4.53
N VAL A 130 -6.76 4.86 4.83
CA VAL A 130 -8.04 4.18 4.94
C VAL A 130 -9.01 4.75 3.89
N GLU A 131 -10.17 4.13 3.77
CA GLU A 131 -11.13 4.50 2.75
C GLU A 131 -11.43 6.00 2.72
N VAL A 132 -11.61 6.61 3.89
CA VAL A 132 -11.94 8.04 3.98
C VAL A 132 -10.83 8.91 3.37
N ASP A 133 -9.60 8.47 3.45
CA ASP A 133 -8.46 9.21 2.88
C ASP A 133 -8.50 9.19 1.35
N LEU A 134 -9.07 8.12 0.76
CA LEU A 134 -9.09 7.94 -0.69
C LEU A 134 -10.37 8.47 -1.33
N PHE A 135 -11.49 8.30 -0.67
CA PHE A 135 -12.80 8.53 -1.28
C PHE A 135 -13.68 9.50 -0.49
N GLY A 136 -13.25 9.89 0.67
CA GLY A 136 -13.96 10.83 1.51
C GLY A 136 -13.67 12.27 1.13
#